data_9741a4ecc87d036f9e9b83c9a45b11cb
#
_entry.id   9741a4ecc87d036f9e9b83c9a45b11cb
#
_cell.length_a   1.000
_cell.length_b   1.000
_cell.length_c   1.000
_cell.angle_alpha   90.00
_cell.angle_beta   90.00
_cell.angle_gamma   90.00
#
_symmetry.space_group_name_H-M   'P 1'
#
loop_
_entity.id
_entity.type
_entity.pdbx_description
1 polymer ?
#
loop_
_entity_poly.entity_id
_entity_poly.type
_entity_poly.pdbx_seq_one_letter_code
_entity_poly.pdbx_strand_id
1 'polypeptide(L)'
;HIALEVVADSTDMVEGVICSIDTPTLKPQAVSDTLSIHLLRDRDPSITSRAKRLTLRIGEGNDLRGVGNSTLTIVYSDIRPTLRPEWWSTSAALPVYSFETAQLFFEYFYRYAPAANRDVFNEMVAAYGDYFVNAKLLRGPIAMYREFLNMYVLRPLYNEQPELQWQRTPNF
;
A
#
# COMPACT_ATOMS: atom_id res chain seq x y z
N HIS A 1 12.93 -22.23 -15.88
CA HIS A 1 11.72 -21.41 -15.80
C HIS A 1 10.97 -21.75 -14.53
N ILE A 2 10.44 -20.73 -13.86
CA ILE A 2 9.55 -20.91 -12.70
C ILE A 2 8.12 -20.98 -13.24
N ALA A 3 7.42 -22.07 -12.94
CA ALA A 3 6.01 -22.18 -13.29
C ALA A 3 5.20 -21.27 -12.34
N LEU A 4 4.51 -20.29 -12.89
CA LEU A 4 3.55 -19.46 -12.17
C LEU A 4 2.13 -19.84 -12.60
N GLU A 5 1.26 -20.00 -11.61
CA GLU A 5 -0.14 -20.30 -11.82
C GLU A 5 -0.99 -19.15 -11.27
N VAL A 6 -1.95 -18.69 -12.06
CA VAL A 6 -2.99 -17.77 -11.58
C VAL A 6 -4.06 -18.59 -10.86
N VAL A 7 -4.30 -18.29 -9.59
CA VAL A 7 -5.33 -18.96 -8.79
C VAL A 7 -6.68 -18.32 -9.09
N ALA A 8 -7.46 -18.94 -9.98
CA ALA A 8 -8.69 -18.39 -10.53
C ALA A 8 -9.73 -18.01 -9.45
N ASP A 9 -9.94 -18.86 -8.45
CA ASP A 9 -10.96 -18.66 -7.41
C ASP A 9 -10.68 -17.44 -6.50
N SER A 10 -9.45 -16.93 -6.52
CA SER A 10 -9.02 -15.77 -5.72
C SER A 10 -8.44 -14.65 -6.58
N THR A 11 -8.74 -14.65 -7.87
CA THR A 11 -8.29 -13.66 -8.84
C THR A 11 -9.47 -13.08 -9.59
N ASP A 12 -9.57 -11.77 -9.65
CA ASP A 12 -10.55 -11.04 -10.47
C ASP A 12 -9.89 -10.13 -11.51
N MET A 13 -8.57 -10.21 -11.65
CA MET A 13 -7.80 -9.65 -12.76
C MET A 13 -7.67 -10.65 -13.90
N VAL A 14 -7.67 -10.16 -15.14
CA VAL A 14 -7.50 -10.97 -16.34
C VAL A 14 -6.14 -10.67 -16.96
N GLU A 15 -5.27 -11.69 -17.02
CA GLU A 15 -3.95 -11.57 -17.64
C GLU A 15 -4.09 -11.26 -19.14
N GLY A 16 -3.19 -10.42 -19.65
CA GLY A 16 -3.22 -9.94 -21.04
C GLY A 16 -4.27 -8.85 -21.31
N VAL A 17 -5.24 -8.66 -20.40
CA VAL A 17 -6.27 -7.62 -20.52
C VAL A 17 -5.97 -6.47 -19.57
N ILE A 18 -5.90 -6.71 -18.26
CA ILE A 18 -5.72 -5.69 -17.23
C ILE A 18 -4.40 -5.80 -16.48
N CYS A 19 -3.70 -6.90 -16.63
CA CYS A 19 -2.33 -7.08 -16.17
C CYS A 19 -1.53 -7.93 -17.17
N SER A 20 -0.21 -7.80 -17.13
CA SER A 20 0.70 -8.76 -17.76
C SER A 20 1.76 -9.19 -16.75
N ILE A 21 2.14 -10.44 -16.82
CA ILE A 21 3.09 -11.07 -15.90
C ILE A 21 4.30 -11.51 -16.74
N ASP A 22 5.49 -11.02 -16.37
CA ASP A 22 6.71 -11.46 -17.01
C ASP A 22 7.03 -12.90 -16.59
N THR A 23 7.54 -13.71 -17.53
CA THR A 23 7.96 -15.08 -17.20
C THR A 23 9.22 -15.05 -16.36
N PRO A 24 9.20 -15.45 -15.08
CA PRO A 24 10.39 -15.44 -14.26
C PRO A 24 11.35 -16.56 -14.65
N THR A 25 12.63 -16.21 -14.72
CA THR A 25 13.71 -17.15 -15.03
C THR A 25 14.81 -17.03 -14.00
N LEU A 26 14.89 -17.98 -13.08
CA LEU A 26 16.00 -18.04 -12.15
C LEU A 26 17.29 -18.44 -12.91
N LYS A 27 18.30 -17.60 -12.85
CA LYS A 27 19.62 -17.90 -13.49
C LYS A 27 20.31 -19.04 -12.74
N PRO A 28 21.12 -19.87 -13.41
CA PRO A 28 21.93 -20.88 -12.73
C PRO A 28 22.73 -20.27 -11.58
N GLN A 29 22.70 -20.91 -10.40
CA GLN A 29 23.37 -20.46 -9.16
C GLN A 29 22.79 -19.18 -8.53
N ALA A 30 21.74 -18.57 -9.07
CA ALA A 30 21.04 -17.48 -8.42
C ALA A 30 20.12 -18.02 -7.31
N VAL A 31 20.09 -17.34 -6.18
CA VAL A 31 19.27 -17.69 -5.03
C VAL A 31 17.97 -16.86 -4.96
N SER A 32 17.83 -15.86 -5.84
CA SER A 32 16.66 -14.99 -5.95
C SER A 32 16.50 -14.44 -7.35
N ASP A 33 15.28 -14.07 -7.70
CA ASP A 33 14.92 -13.36 -8.92
C ASP A 33 13.77 -12.40 -8.64
N THR A 34 13.47 -11.50 -9.59
CA THR A 34 12.40 -10.52 -9.50
C THR A 34 11.30 -10.87 -10.50
N LEU A 35 10.08 -10.97 -10.01
CA LEU A 35 8.89 -11.09 -10.84
C LEU A 35 8.33 -9.70 -11.13
N SER A 36 8.23 -9.32 -12.41
CA SER A 36 7.60 -8.07 -12.83
C SER A 36 6.15 -8.32 -13.22
N ILE A 37 5.25 -7.52 -12.66
CA ILE A 37 3.82 -7.54 -12.97
C ILE A 37 3.43 -6.13 -13.39
N HIS A 38 2.95 -6.00 -14.63
CA HIS A 38 2.53 -4.73 -15.20
C HIS A 38 1.01 -4.59 -15.08
N LEU A 39 0.57 -3.55 -14.38
CA LEU A 39 -0.86 -3.25 -14.23
C LEU A 39 -1.29 -2.29 -15.33
N LEU A 40 -2.22 -2.73 -16.17
CA LEU A 40 -2.71 -1.99 -17.34
C LEU A 40 -3.91 -1.14 -16.95
N ARG A 41 -3.66 -0.09 -16.16
CA ARG A 41 -4.67 0.79 -15.56
C ARG A 41 -5.72 1.29 -16.55
N ASP A 42 -5.29 1.73 -17.73
CA ASP A 42 -6.16 2.37 -18.71
C ASP A 42 -7.13 1.38 -19.37
N ARG A 43 -6.93 0.09 -19.18
CA ARG A 43 -7.77 -0.96 -19.77
C ARG A 43 -8.90 -1.43 -18.87
N ASP A 44 -8.88 -1.06 -17.57
CA ASP A 44 -9.94 -1.44 -16.63
C ASP A 44 -10.42 -0.24 -15.83
N PRO A 45 -11.38 0.53 -16.33
CA PRO A 45 -11.94 1.67 -15.60
C PRO A 45 -12.66 1.27 -14.30
N SER A 46 -13.02 0.01 -14.10
CA SER A 46 -13.69 -0.44 -12.89
C SER A 46 -12.81 -0.40 -11.63
N ILE A 47 -11.49 -0.30 -11.77
CA ILE A 47 -10.55 -0.14 -10.65
C ILE A 47 -10.75 1.19 -9.89
N THR A 48 -11.42 2.16 -10.49
CA THR A 48 -11.77 3.42 -9.83
C THR A 48 -12.90 3.29 -8.82
N SER A 49 -13.65 2.20 -8.88
CA SER A 49 -14.79 1.92 -7.99
C SER A 49 -14.63 0.65 -7.16
N ARG A 50 -13.80 -0.27 -7.62
CA ARG A 50 -13.61 -1.58 -6.99
C ARG A 50 -12.16 -2.03 -7.09
N ALA A 51 -11.59 -2.46 -5.96
CA ALA A 51 -10.28 -3.11 -5.96
C ALA A 51 -10.32 -4.45 -6.71
N LYS A 52 -9.24 -4.75 -7.41
CA LYS A 52 -9.01 -6.01 -8.12
C LYS A 52 -7.94 -6.82 -7.41
N ARG A 53 -8.06 -8.13 -7.48
CA ARG A 53 -7.14 -9.06 -6.85
C ARG A 53 -6.51 -9.96 -7.90
N LEU A 54 -5.20 -10.14 -7.79
CA LEU A 54 -4.42 -11.12 -8.53
C LEU A 54 -3.74 -12.03 -7.52
N THR A 55 -4.03 -13.32 -7.57
CA THR A 55 -3.37 -14.32 -6.73
C THR A 55 -2.55 -15.25 -7.60
N LEU A 56 -1.25 -15.29 -7.33
CA LEU A 56 -0.28 -16.12 -8.00
C LEU A 56 0.21 -17.21 -7.06
N ARG A 57 0.49 -18.38 -7.59
CA ARG A 57 1.12 -19.49 -6.90
C ARG A 57 2.32 -19.99 -7.71
N ILE A 58 3.40 -20.34 -7.01
CA ILE A 58 4.49 -21.08 -7.63
C ILE A 58 3.99 -22.51 -7.86
N GLY A 59 3.84 -22.87 -9.12
CA GLY A 59 3.43 -24.20 -9.55
C GLY A 59 4.55 -25.23 -9.49
N GLU A 60 4.22 -26.48 -9.72
CA GLU A 60 5.21 -27.54 -9.88
C GLU A 60 5.84 -27.43 -11.28
N GLY A 61 7.12 -27.13 -11.34
CA GLY A 61 7.91 -27.10 -12.57
C GLY A 61 9.00 -28.17 -12.56
N ASN A 62 9.63 -28.38 -13.70
CA ASN A 62 10.69 -29.38 -13.83
C ASN A 62 11.92 -29.08 -12.95
N ASP A 63 12.18 -27.80 -12.65
CA ASP A 63 13.39 -27.34 -12.00
C ASP A 63 13.18 -26.84 -10.56
N LEU A 64 11.96 -26.44 -10.22
CA LEU A 64 11.63 -25.84 -8.92
C LEU A 64 10.27 -26.31 -8.42
N ARG A 65 10.20 -26.52 -7.11
CA ARG A 65 8.98 -26.87 -6.41
C ARG A 65 8.69 -25.83 -5.35
N GLY A 66 7.45 -25.35 -5.30
CA GLY A 66 6.99 -24.47 -4.23
C GLY A 66 7.00 -25.19 -2.87
N VAL A 67 7.68 -24.61 -1.88
CA VAL A 67 7.73 -25.12 -0.51
C VAL A 67 7.22 -24.04 0.45
N GLY A 68 6.36 -24.42 1.38
CA GLY A 68 5.78 -23.47 2.34
C GLY A 68 4.74 -22.55 1.72
N ASN A 69 4.81 -21.25 2.06
CA ASN A 69 3.89 -20.26 1.49
C ASN A 69 4.36 -19.83 0.09
N SER A 70 3.86 -20.52 -0.92
CA SER A 70 4.17 -20.28 -2.34
C SER A 70 3.14 -19.38 -3.04
N THR A 71 2.27 -18.71 -2.29
CA THR A 71 1.18 -17.89 -2.83
C THR A 71 1.43 -16.42 -2.53
N LEU A 72 1.26 -15.57 -3.55
CA LEU A 72 1.29 -14.11 -3.47
C LEU A 72 -0.04 -13.54 -3.91
N THR A 73 -0.67 -12.71 -3.09
CA THR A 73 -1.86 -11.97 -3.47
C THR A 73 -1.55 -10.49 -3.58
N ILE A 74 -1.87 -9.91 -4.73
CA ILE A 74 -1.72 -8.49 -5.04
C ILE A 74 -3.12 -7.90 -5.13
N VAL A 75 -3.36 -6.83 -4.38
CA VAL A 75 -4.59 -6.04 -4.47
C VAL A 75 -4.26 -4.70 -5.12
N TYR A 76 -5.01 -4.36 -6.14
CA TYR A 76 -4.82 -3.14 -6.92
C TYR A 76 -6.14 -2.37 -7.06
N SER A 77 -6.08 -1.06 -6.83
CA SER A 77 -7.22 -0.15 -7.07
C SER A 77 -6.73 1.26 -7.40
N ASP A 78 -7.55 2.02 -8.10
CA ASP A 78 -7.41 3.47 -8.31
C ASP A 78 -8.63 4.18 -7.73
N ILE A 79 -9.14 3.67 -6.61
CA ILE A 79 -10.25 4.30 -5.89
C ILE A 79 -9.71 5.59 -5.26
N ARG A 80 -10.23 6.72 -5.73
CA ARG A 80 -9.87 8.04 -5.20
C ARG A 80 -10.95 8.53 -4.26
N PRO A 81 -10.75 8.47 -2.94
CA PRO A 81 -11.69 9.06 -2.00
C PRO A 81 -11.79 10.57 -2.27
N THR A 82 -12.96 11.02 -2.68
CA THR A 82 -13.23 12.45 -2.89
C THR A 82 -13.55 13.16 -1.57
N LEU A 83 -13.99 12.39 -0.58
CA LEU A 83 -14.33 12.90 0.74
C LEU A 83 -13.16 12.76 1.70
N ARG A 84 -12.83 13.87 2.33
CA ARG A 84 -11.84 13.90 3.41
C ARG A 84 -12.30 13.00 4.57
N PRO A 85 -11.48 12.06 5.04
CA PRO A 85 -11.80 11.26 6.22
C PRO A 85 -11.99 12.14 7.46
N GLU A 86 -12.90 11.76 8.35
CA GLU A 86 -13.15 12.53 9.59
C GLU A 86 -11.89 12.74 10.42
N TRP A 87 -11.02 11.72 10.51
CA TRP A 87 -9.80 11.80 11.28
C TRP A 87 -8.76 12.76 10.68
N TRP A 88 -8.87 13.12 9.39
CA TRP A 88 -8.06 14.15 8.75
C TRP A 88 -8.65 15.54 9.07
N SER A 89 -8.58 15.88 10.35
CA SER A 89 -9.21 17.10 10.86
C SER A 89 -8.50 18.36 10.37
N THR A 90 -9.27 19.41 10.07
CA THR A 90 -8.75 20.75 9.76
C THR A 90 -8.08 21.43 10.95
N SER A 91 -8.30 20.94 12.15
CA SER A 91 -7.65 21.44 13.37
C SER A 91 -6.30 20.80 13.66
N ALA A 92 -5.94 19.75 12.96
CA ALA A 92 -4.67 19.07 13.11
C ALA A 92 -3.57 19.74 12.26
N ALA A 93 -2.31 19.57 12.67
CA ALA A 93 -1.15 19.96 11.86
C ALA A 93 -0.89 18.93 10.77
N LEU A 94 -1.85 18.80 9.86
CA LEU A 94 -1.81 17.93 8.68
C LEU A 94 -1.72 18.79 7.41
N PRO A 95 -1.22 18.24 6.30
CA PRO A 95 -1.34 18.91 5.00
C PRO A 95 -2.81 19.17 4.64
N VAL A 96 -3.04 20.14 3.77
CA VAL A 96 -4.36 20.34 3.17
C VAL A 96 -4.76 19.06 2.45
N TYR A 97 -5.95 18.53 2.75
CA TYR A 97 -6.38 17.25 2.20
C TYR A 97 -6.58 17.32 0.71
N SER A 98 -5.90 16.44 0.00
CA SER A 98 -6.20 15.97 -1.35
C SER A 98 -5.92 14.47 -1.41
N PHE A 99 -6.32 13.81 -2.49
CA PHE A 99 -5.95 12.40 -2.68
C PHE A 99 -4.44 12.22 -2.69
N GLU A 100 -3.72 13.10 -3.40
CA GLU A 100 -2.26 13.07 -3.53
C GLU A 100 -1.56 13.29 -2.19
N THR A 101 -2.03 14.26 -1.39
CA THR A 101 -1.46 14.49 -0.05
C THR A 101 -1.73 13.33 0.90
N ALA A 102 -2.89 12.68 0.78
CA ALA A 102 -3.19 11.47 1.55
C ALA A 102 -2.28 10.30 1.13
N GLN A 103 -2.05 10.12 -0.18
CA GLN A 103 -1.10 9.12 -0.66
C GLN A 103 0.31 9.34 -0.12
N LEU A 104 0.82 10.58 -0.18
CA LEU A 104 2.12 10.93 0.38
C LEU A 104 2.20 10.64 1.88
N PHE A 105 1.18 11.02 2.65
CA PHE A 105 1.14 10.70 4.09
C PHE A 105 1.28 9.19 4.33
N PHE A 106 0.54 8.36 3.60
CA PHE A 106 0.61 6.90 3.76
C PHE A 106 1.89 6.30 3.22
N GLU A 107 2.48 6.84 2.15
CA GLU A 107 3.81 6.47 1.70
C GLU A 107 4.83 6.66 2.82
N TYR A 108 4.83 7.82 3.47
CA TYR A 108 5.71 8.11 4.60
C TYR A 108 5.39 7.25 5.82
N PHE A 109 4.12 7.02 6.12
CA PHE A 109 3.71 6.13 7.20
C PHE A 109 4.24 4.70 7.02
N TYR A 110 4.01 4.09 5.86
CA TYR A 110 4.48 2.72 5.60
C TYR A 110 5.99 2.61 5.45
N ARG A 111 6.65 3.68 5.06
CA ARG A 111 8.10 3.73 4.90
C ARG A 111 8.82 3.87 6.23
N TYR A 112 8.40 4.78 7.08
CA TYR A 112 9.15 5.19 8.27
C TYR A 112 8.61 4.60 9.58
N ALA A 113 7.31 4.47 9.75
CA ALA A 113 6.72 4.00 11.00
C ALA A 113 7.15 2.57 11.39
N PRO A 114 7.23 1.58 10.48
CA PRO A 114 7.67 0.23 10.83
C PRO A 114 9.14 0.17 11.28
N ALA A 115 10.00 1.04 10.73
CA ALA A 115 11.40 1.13 11.10
C ALA A 115 11.61 1.85 12.44
N ALA A 116 10.73 2.79 12.77
CA ALA A 116 10.79 3.54 14.02
C ALA A 116 10.31 2.71 15.22
N ASN A 117 9.15 2.08 15.09
CA ASN A 117 8.60 1.17 16.11
C ASN A 117 7.59 0.21 15.46
N ARG A 118 8.00 -1.04 15.29
CA ARG A 118 7.19 -2.09 14.65
C ARG A 118 5.91 -2.42 15.41
N ASP A 119 5.96 -2.41 16.73
CA ASP A 119 4.81 -2.77 17.57
C ASP A 119 3.74 -1.69 17.50
N VAL A 120 4.12 -0.43 17.61
CA VAL A 120 3.21 0.71 17.45
C VAL A 120 2.61 0.75 16.03
N PHE A 121 3.42 0.49 15.00
CA PHE A 121 2.93 0.40 13.63
C PHE A 121 1.87 -0.71 13.49
N ASN A 122 2.16 -1.92 13.99
CA ASN A 122 1.23 -3.05 13.92
C ASN A 122 -0.06 -2.77 14.71
N GLU A 123 0.04 -2.14 15.88
CA GLU A 123 -1.10 -1.72 16.69
C GLU A 123 -1.99 -0.72 15.92
N MET A 124 -1.39 0.26 15.26
CA MET A 124 -2.11 1.25 14.45
C MET A 124 -2.83 0.59 13.26
N VAL A 125 -2.16 -0.29 12.52
CA VAL A 125 -2.76 -1.00 11.39
C VAL A 125 -3.89 -1.93 11.86
N ALA A 126 -3.71 -2.63 12.98
CA ALA A 126 -4.75 -3.47 13.56
C ALA A 126 -5.98 -2.66 14.02
N ALA A 127 -5.76 -1.48 14.62
CA ALA A 127 -6.82 -0.63 15.14
C ALA A 127 -7.59 0.12 14.04
N TYR A 128 -6.88 0.60 13.01
CA TYR A 128 -7.45 1.52 12.01
C TYR A 128 -7.62 0.90 10.62
N GLY A 129 -7.07 -0.28 10.38
CA GLY A 129 -7.02 -0.90 9.05
C GLY A 129 -6.01 -0.22 8.13
N ASP A 130 -5.82 -0.81 6.95
CA ASP A 130 -4.98 -0.22 5.92
C ASP A 130 -5.53 1.16 5.52
N TYR A 131 -4.62 2.11 5.31
CA TYR A 131 -4.96 3.50 4.99
C TYR A 131 -5.93 4.15 5.99
N PHE A 132 -6.00 3.63 7.21
CA PHE A 132 -6.85 4.10 8.31
C PHE A 132 -8.33 4.21 7.94
N VAL A 133 -8.82 3.29 7.14
CA VAL A 133 -10.21 3.26 6.65
C VAL A 133 -11.25 3.13 7.77
N ASN A 134 -10.86 2.57 8.92
CA ASN A 134 -11.72 2.38 10.09
C ASN A 134 -11.54 3.48 11.16
N ALA A 135 -10.68 4.46 10.91
CA ALA A 135 -10.39 5.51 11.88
C ALA A 135 -11.52 6.54 11.96
N LYS A 136 -11.81 6.98 13.19
CA LYS A 136 -12.79 8.04 13.49
C LYS A 136 -12.11 9.24 14.12
N LEU A 137 -12.74 10.42 14.08
CA LEU A 137 -12.18 11.67 14.58
C LEU A 137 -11.72 11.57 16.05
N LEU A 138 -12.61 11.14 16.95
CA LEU A 138 -12.34 11.17 18.41
C LEU A 138 -11.32 10.13 18.87
N ARG A 139 -11.20 9.03 18.16
CA ARG A 139 -10.27 7.93 18.44
C ARG A 139 -9.37 7.65 17.24
N GLY A 140 -9.14 8.66 16.42
CA GLY A 140 -8.33 8.53 15.23
C GLY A 140 -6.83 8.56 15.53
N PRO A 141 -6.02 8.22 14.53
CA PRO A 141 -4.57 8.10 14.68
C PRO A 141 -3.91 9.39 15.17
N ILE A 142 -4.37 10.55 14.70
CA ILE A 142 -3.81 11.84 15.15
C ILE A 142 -4.08 12.12 16.62
N ALA A 143 -5.19 11.64 17.16
CA ALA A 143 -5.50 11.84 18.58
C ALA A 143 -4.70 10.88 19.48
N MET A 144 -4.62 9.60 19.07
CA MET A 144 -4.03 8.51 19.87
C MET A 144 -2.51 8.43 19.75
N TYR A 145 -1.97 8.66 18.54
CA TYR A 145 -0.56 8.45 18.21
C TYR A 145 0.12 9.73 17.71
N ARG A 146 -0.32 10.88 18.23
CA ARG A 146 0.12 12.21 17.78
C ARG A 146 1.64 12.35 17.75
N GLU A 147 2.29 12.04 18.86
CA GLU A 147 3.75 12.22 18.99
C GLU A 147 4.51 11.29 18.04
N PHE A 148 4.06 10.04 17.94
CA PHE A 148 4.65 9.07 17.03
C PHE A 148 4.52 9.51 15.58
N LEU A 149 3.32 9.91 15.16
CA LEU A 149 3.08 10.36 13.78
C LEU A 149 3.81 11.68 13.48
N ASN A 150 3.84 12.63 14.44
CA ASN A 150 4.58 13.86 14.28
C ASN A 150 6.06 13.59 14.04
N MET A 151 6.67 12.75 14.87
CA MET A 151 8.11 12.49 14.82
C MET A 151 8.53 11.71 13.58
N TYR A 152 7.80 10.66 13.25
CA TYR A 152 8.26 9.66 12.27
C TYR A 152 7.56 9.72 10.92
N VAL A 153 6.48 10.48 10.79
CA VAL A 153 5.72 10.60 9.54
C VAL A 153 5.63 12.06 9.09
N LEU A 154 5.05 12.92 9.92
CA LEU A 154 4.74 14.30 9.52
C LEU A 154 5.99 15.18 9.44
N ARG A 155 6.93 15.02 10.34
CA ARG A 155 8.19 15.77 10.31
C ARG A 155 9.06 15.42 9.10
N PRO A 156 9.30 14.15 8.77
CA PRO A 156 9.95 13.78 7.51
C PRO A 156 9.19 14.33 6.29
N LEU A 157 7.87 14.17 6.24
CA LEU A 157 7.04 14.68 5.16
C LEU A 157 7.18 16.21 4.99
N TYR A 158 7.17 16.95 6.09
CA TYR A 158 7.33 18.41 6.07
C TYR A 158 8.70 18.84 5.53
N ASN A 159 9.75 18.12 5.91
CA ASN A 159 11.11 18.45 5.50
C ASN A 159 11.42 18.07 4.05
N GLU A 160 10.85 16.97 3.56
CA GLU A 160 11.13 16.43 2.24
C GLU A 160 10.18 16.96 1.15
N GLN A 161 9.02 17.52 1.55
CA GLN A 161 7.99 18.04 0.64
C GLN A 161 7.64 19.50 1.00
N PRO A 162 8.56 20.44 0.78
CA PRO A 162 8.39 21.83 1.22
C PRO A 162 7.28 22.58 0.47
N GLU A 163 6.84 22.07 -0.69
CA GLU A 163 5.75 22.62 -1.50
C GLU A 163 4.36 22.31 -0.97
N LEU A 164 4.24 21.34 -0.02
CA LEU A 164 2.94 20.98 0.54
C LEU A 164 2.34 22.13 1.34
N GLN A 165 1.07 22.39 1.07
CA GLN A 165 0.29 23.32 1.87
C GLN A 165 -0.19 22.64 3.15
N TRP A 166 0.06 23.27 4.29
CA TRP A 166 -0.33 22.77 5.60
C TRP A 166 -1.53 23.54 6.13
N GLN A 167 -2.48 22.83 6.77
CA GLN A 167 -3.67 23.43 7.37
C GLN A 167 -3.31 24.36 8.54
N ARG A 168 -2.24 24.00 9.24
CA ARG A 168 -1.60 24.82 10.29
C ARG A 168 -0.09 24.57 10.22
N THR A 169 0.67 25.58 10.57
CA THR A 169 2.13 25.43 10.71
C THR A 169 2.43 24.34 11.72
N PRO A 170 3.11 23.25 11.31
CA PRO A 170 3.50 22.21 12.26
C PRO A 170 4.46 22.74 13.32
N ASN A 171 4.31 22.23 14.52
CA ASN A 171 5.28 22.43 15.62
C ASN A 171 5.65 21.04 16.14
N PHE A 172 6.71 20.48 15.53
CA PHE A 172 7.21 19.15 15.82
C PHE A 172 8.23 19.14 16.94
#